data_985013c71c2d49a808d57b42e5733c0d
#
_entry.id   985013c71c2d49a808d57b42e5733c0d
#
_cell.length_a   1.000
_cell.length_b   1.000
_cell.length_c   1.000
_cell.angle_alpha   90.00
_cell.angle_beta   90.00
_cell.angle_gamma   90.00
#
_symmetry.space_group_name_H-M   'P 1'
#
loop_
_entity.id
_entity.type
_entity.pdbx_description
1 polymer ?
#
loop_
_entity_poly.entity_id
_entity_poly.type
_entity_poly.pdbx_seq_one_letter_code
_entity_poly.pdbx_strand_id
1 'polypeptide(L)'
;MKNTVIRLFIFLVIACSIALGQYKEENRIVALSKYYLKPLRTVEDGSSEERREVFDEHAKKMRIRDNLLVSSNVLYHYLSGRSDEVVILNEWNNIMDADKSIRETADRRKRGWPTKKTREAFQKKWGKYWAGGHTDLGNYELETKMLKRRKKKMKENTYVVIQEYTLAPMSSIEGGTSEERDKILQEWFDKVVMKDNRVLSQMMLNHYWSGSAGGPHGWPVVIITEFASMDDLLDEDLSKLLEAGWPDEKERKAFQDKHRAYWGHYTHDDIGIYRNSVKQQKSAK
;
A
#
# COMPACT_ATOMS: atom_id res chain seq x y z
N MET A 1 -51.41 21.10 -2.93
CA MET A 1 -50.23 20.89 -3.80
C MET A 1 -48.92 21.48 -3.25
N LYS A 2 -48.87 22.73 -2.71
CA LYS A 2 -47.63 23.30 -2.16
C LYS A 2 -46.98 22.48 -1.03
N ASN A 3 -47.77 21.92 -0.10
CA ASN A 3 -47.21 21.17 1.04
C ASN A 3 -46.62 19.78 0.66
N THR A 4 -47.06 19.19 -0.46
CA THR A 4 -46.55 17.91 -0.94
C THR A 4 -45.19 18.05 -1.59
N VAL A 5 -44.97 19.13 -2.34
CA VAL A 5 -43.70 19.44 -3.00
C VAL A 5 -42.61 19.77 -1.96
N ILE A 6 -42.94 20.52 -0.92
CA ILE A 6 -42.01 20.86 0.17
C ILE A 6 -41.58 19.59 0.93
N ARG A 7 -42.52 18.67 1.22
CA ARG A 7 -42.18 17.41 1.86
C ARG A 7 -41.30 16.51 1.01
N LEU A 8 -41.54 16.46 -0.31
CA LEU A 8 -40.68 15.70 -1.23
C LEU A 8 -39.26 16.27 -1.30
N PHE A 9 -39.14 17.61 -1.30
CA PHE A 9 -37.83 18.28 -1.33
C PHE A 9 -37.03 18.07 -0.04
N ILE A 10 -37.71 18.10 1.13
CA ILE A 10 -37.07 17.80 2.41
C ILE A 10 -36.63 16.33 2.48
N PHE A 11 -37.44 15.40 1.96
CA PHE A 11 -37.05 13.98 1.87
C PHE A 11 -35.86 13.72 0.95
N LEU A 12 -35.81 14.44 -0.19
CA LEU A 12 -34.67 14.34 -1.13
C LEU A 12 -33.38 14.90 -0.52
N VAL A 13 -33.46 16.02 0.19
CA VAL A 13 -32.30 16.63 0.86
C VAL A 13 -31.80 15.77 2.01
N ILE A 14 -32.71 15.15 2.78
CA ILE A 14 -32.34 14.21 3.86
C ILE A 14 -31.74 12.93 3.27
N ALA A 15 -32.30 12.37 2.18
CA ALA A 15 -31.76 11.21 1.51
C ALA A 15 -30.37 11.47 0.90
N CYS A 16 -30.16 12.64 0.28
CA CYS A 16 -28.84 13.08 -0.18
C CYS A 16 -27.86 13.30 0.98
N SER A 17 -28.31 13.84 2.11
CA SER A 17 -27.47 14.03 3.29
C SER A 17 -27.07 12.71 3.94
N ILE A 18 -27.96 11.70 3.92
CA ILE A 18 -27.65 10.35 4.38
C ILE A 18 -26.70 9.65 3.42
N ALA A 19 -26.90 9.78 2.10
CA ALA A 19 -25.98 9.25 1.09
C ALA A 19 -24.59 9.90 1.17
N LEU A 20 -24.51 11.22 1.39
CA LEU A 20 -23.25 11.93 1.62
C LEU A 20 -22.65 11.61 3.00
N GLY A 21 -23.45 11.18 3.98
CA GLY A 21 -22.99 10.74 5.29
C GLY A 21 -22.39 9.34 5.29
N GLN A 22 -22.80 8.47 4.36
CA GLN A 22 -22.23 7.12 4.20
C GLN A 22 -20.83 7.12 3.55
N TYR A 23 -20.42 8.21 2.89
CA TYR A 23 -19.03 8.42 2.46
C TYR A 23 -18.05 8.76 3.60
N LYS A 24 -18.49 8.68 4.85
CA LYS A 24 -17.68 8.91 6.05
C LYS A 24 -17.08 7.67 6.67
N GLU A 25 -17.27 6.51 6.11
CA GLU A 25 -16.41 5.38 6.46
C GLU A 25 -15.01 5.65 5.88
N GLU A 26 -14.05 5.69 6.77
CA GLU A 26 -12.66 6.05 6.58
C GLU A 26 -11.96 4.98 5.73
N ASN A 27 -12.27 4.93 4.45
CA ASN A 27 -11.55 4.07 3.52
C ASN A 27 -10.14 4.63 3.38
N ARG A 28 -9.20 4.02 4.06
CA ARG A 28 -7.79 4.36 3.94
C ARG A 28 -7.34 4.13 2.53
N ILE A 29 -6.69 5.14 1.97
CA ILE A 29 -6.20 5.11 0.59
C ILE A 29 -4.71 4.87 0.59
N VAL A 30 -4.27 3.95 -0.26
CA VAL A 30 -2.87 3.66 -0.53
C VAL A 30 -2.58 3.91 -2.00
N ALA A 31 -1.64 4.81 -2.27
CA ALA A 31 -1.14 5.03 -3.63
C ALA A 31 0.25 4.41 -3.80
N LEU A 32 0.40 3.68 -4.90
CA LEU A 32 1.69 3.16 -5.36
C LEU A 32 2.08 3.93 -6.63
N SER A 33 3.22 4.60 -6.57
CA SER A 33 3.76 5.33 -7.72
C SER A 33 5.21 4.95 -7.95
N LYS A 34 5.54 4.65 -9.19
CA LYS A 34 6.88 4.31 -9.65
C LYS A 34 7.55 5.55 -10.22
N TYR A 35 8.73 5.85 -9.73
CA TYR A 35 9.55 6.98 -10.16
C TYR A 35 10.88 6.48 -10.72
N TYR A 36 11.55 7.35 -11.47
CA TYR A 36 12.80 7.02 -12.10
C TYR A 36 13.95 7.93 -11.64
N LEU A 37 15.09 7.32 -11.37
CA LEU A 37 16.33 7.99 -11.03
C LEU A 37 17.18 8.13 -12.27
N LYS A 38 17.98 9.18 -12.33
CA LYS A 38 19.04 9.25 -13.35
C LYS A 38 20.10 8.19 -13.03
N PRO A 39 20.50 7.36 -13.99
CA PRO A 39 21.62 6.43 -13.80
C PRO A 39 22.88 7.19 -13.37
N LEU A 40 23.57 6.74 -12.32
CA LEU A 40 24.72 7.45 -11.76
C LEU A 40 25.82 7.74 -12.81
N ARG A 41 26.01 6.83 -13.77
CA ARG A 41 26.97 7.02 -14.87
C ARG A 41 26.67 8.22 -15.77
N THR A 42 25.44 8.76 -15.73
CA THR A 42 25.01 9.93 -16.53
C THR A 42 24.99 11.22 -15.69
N VAL A 43 25.39 11.14 -14.44
CA VAL A 43 25.39 12.26 -13.51
C VAL A 43 26.81 12.71 -13.27
N GLU A 44 27.19 13.89 -13.84
CA GLU A 44 28.50 14.49 -13.65
C GLU A 44 28.77 14.73 -12.15
N ASP A 45 29.93 14.30 -11.68
CA ASP A 45 30.36 14.35 -10.28
C ASP A 45 29.31 13.78 -9.28
N GLY A 46 28.50 12.84 -9.75
CA GLY A 46 27.47 12.20 -8.94
C GLY A 46 27.99 11.01 -8.15
N SER A 47 27.50 10.85 -6.92
CA SER A 47 27.79 9.67 -6.11
C SER A 47 26.49 9.03 -5.55
N SER A 48 26.59 7.74 -5.21
CA SER A 48 25.48 7.04 -4.54
C SER A 48 25.24 7.60 -3.15
N GLU A 49 26.26 8.13 -2.49
CA GLU A 49 26.18 8.72 -1.17
C GLU A 49 25.46 10.07 -1.23
N GLU A 50 25.89 11.01 -2.09
CA GLU A 50 25.20 12.29 -2.29
C GLU A 50 23.73 12.07 -2.69
N ARG A 51 23.46 11.12 -3.61
CA ARG A 51 22.10 10.77 -3.98
C ARG A 51 21.27 10.35 -2.78
N ARG A 52 21.79 9.46 -1.93
CA ARG A 52 21.11 8.99 -0.72
C ARG A 52 20.84 10.14 0.24
N GLU A 53 21.81 11.01 0.50
CA GLU A 53 21.65 12.18 1.37
C GLU A 53 20.55 13.14 0.87
N VAL A 54 20.53 13.42 -0.43
CA VAL A 54 19.49 14.26 -1.05
C VAL A 54 18.09 13.66 -0.87
N PHE A 55 17.96 12.34 -1.02
CA PHE A 55 16.69 11.66 -0.84
C PHE A 55 16.27 11.57 0.63
N ASP A 56 17.20 11.37 1.54
CA ASP A 56 16.97 11.39 2.99
C ASP A 56 16.51 12.79 3.44
N GLU A 57 17.17 13.85 2.95
CA GLU A 57 16.76 15.23 3.22
C GLU A 57 15.34 15.52 2.71
N HIS A 58 15.04 15.09 1.47
CA HIS A 58 13.70 15.26 0.92
C HIS A 58 12.65 14.51 1.75
N ALA A 59 12.88 13.25 2.07
CA ALA A 59 11.96 12.46 2.88
C ALA A 59 11.69 13.12 4.24
N LYS A 60 12.75 13.54 4.94
CA LYS A 60 12.67 14.22 6.24
C LYS A 60 11.90 15.52 6.19
N LYS A 61 12.07 16.32 5.14
CA LYS A 61 11.47 17.65 5.03
C LYS A 61 10.08 17.66 4.38
N MET A 62 9.76 16.67 3.57
CA MET A 62 8.51 16.59 2.84
C MET A 62 7.56 15.54 3.39
N ARG A 63 7.89 14.24 3.28
CA ARG A 63 6.97 13.14 3.61
C ARG A 63 6.82 12.89 5.11
N ILE A 64 7.93 12.81 5.85
CA ILE A 64 7.89 12.54 7.31
C ILE A 64 7.12 13.65 8.06
N ARG A 65 7.20 14.87 7.56
CA ARG A 65 6.51 16.05 8.14
C ARG A 65 5.10 16.27 7.59
N ASP A 66 4.64 15.48 6.69
CA ASP A 66 3.27 15.56 6.20
C ASP A 66 2.32 14.93 7.23
N ASN A 67 1.55 15.74 7.91
CA ASN A 67 0.63 15.28 8.97
C ASN A 67 -0.59 14.53 8.42
N LEU A 68 -0.89 14.67 7.13
CA LEU A 68 -1.99 13.98 6.46
C LEU A 68 -1.60 12.55 6.06
N LEU A 69 -0.32 12.29 5.81
CA LEU A 69 0.17 10.94 5.58
C LEU A 69 0.12 10.09 6.86
N VAL A 70 -0.55 8.96 6.81
CA VAL A 70 -0.51 7.92 7.85
C VAL A 70 0.84 7.22 7.82
N SER A 71 1.24 6.73 6.66
CA SER A 71 2.54 6.10 6.44
C SER A 71 3.09 6.42 5.05
N SER A 72 4.42 6.30 4.90
CA SER A 72 5.08 6.42 3.60
C SER A 72 6.34 5.56 3.57
N ASN A 73 6.49 4.75 2.52
CA ASN A 73 7.64 3.90 2.29
C ASN A 73 8.32 4.30 0.97
N VAL A 74 9.64 4.21 0.94
CA VAL A 74 10.46 4.42 -0.26
C VAL A 74 11.21 3.14 -0.54
N LEU A 75 10.80 2.49 -1.59
CA LEU A 75 11.20 1.15 -1.97
C LEU A 75 12.17 1.24 -3.15
N TYR A 76 13.40 0.83 -2.91
CA TYR A 76 14.44 0.78 -3.95
C TYR A 76 14.50 -0.62 -4.55
N HIS A 77 14.77 -0.66 -5.84
CA HIS A 77 15.08 -1.91 -6.54
C HIS A 77 16.03 -2.81 -5.73
N TYR A 78 15.73 -4.10 -5.70
CA TYR A 78 16.62 -5.10 -5.07
C TYR A 78 16.91 -6.26 -6.02
N LEU A 79 15.97 -7.17 -6.25
CA LEU A 79 16.19 -8.34 -7.13
C LEU A 79 15.44 -8.25 -8.46
N SER A 80 14.38 -7.48 -8.51
CA SER A 80 13.50 -7.38 -9.68
C SER A 80 13.35 -5.93 -10.14
N GLY A 81 12.96 -5.74 -11.40
CA GLY A 81 12.79 -4.42 -12.01
C GLY A 81 14.12 -3.77 -12.42
N ARG A 82 14.07 -2.47 -12.62
CA ARG A 82 15.22 -1.68 -13.07
C ARG A 82 15.94 -1.02 -11.89
N SER A 83 17.25 -1.00 -11.90
CA SER A 83 18.08 -0.40 -10.84
C SER A 83 17.92 1.12 -10.67
N ASP A 84 17.26 1.78 -11.62
CA ASP A 84 16.91 3.19 -11.59
C ASP A 84 15.45 3.45 -11.17
N GLU A 85 14.68 2.41 -10.79
CA GLU A 85 13.31 2.54 -10.31
C GLU A 85 13.25 2.70 -8.78
N VAL A 86 12.30 3.53 -8.36
CA VAL A 86 11.92 3.70 -6.95
C VAL A 86 10.41 3.68 -6.87
N VAL A 87 9.86 2.81 -6.02
CA VAL A 87 8.42 2.80 -5.73
C VAL A 87 8.17 3.55 -4.44
N ILE A 88 7.25 4.49 -4.48
CA ILE A 88 6.77 5.21 -3.29
C ILE A 88 5.37 4.71 -2.98
N LEU A 89 5.20 4.21 -1.77
CA LEU A 89 3.94 3.79 -1.19
C LEU A 89 3.53 4.84 -0.16
N ASN A 90 2.40 5.49 -0.38
CA ASN A 90 1.83 6.49 0.52
C ASN A 90 0.46 6.05 0.99
N GLU A 91 0.17 6.23 2.27
CA GLU A 91 -1.10 5.90 2.89
C GLU A 91 -1.71 7.15 3.54
N TRP A 92 -3.00 7.36 3.31
CA TRP A 92 -3.81 8.42 3.94
C TRP A 92 -5.07 7.83 4.58
N ASN A 93 -5.66 8.56 5.53
CA ASN A 93 -6.90 8.10 6.17
C ASN A 93 -8.08 8.03 5.19
N ASN A 94 -8.08 8.89 4.17
CA ASN A 94 -9.12 8.95 3.14
C ASN A 94 -8.63 9.72 1.92
N ILE A 95 -9.42 9.76 0.86
CA ILE A 95 -9.09 10.45 -0.39
C ILE A 95 -8.98 11.98 -0.23
N MET A 96 -9.73 12.57 0.70
CA MET A 96 -9.67 14.02 0.94
C MET A 96 -8.36 14.43 1.59
N ASP A 97 -7.83 13.59 2.49
CA ASP A 97 -6.49 13.78 3.07
C ASP A 97 -5.41 13.64 2.00
N ALA A 98 -5.56 12.69 1.07
CA ALA A 98 -4.64 12.51 -0.05
C ALA A 98 -4.61 13.76 -0.94
N ASP A 99 -5.77 14.25 -1.38
CA ASP A 99 -5.90 15.45 -2.22
C ASP A 99 -5.35 16.70 -1.50
N LYS A 100 -5.69 16.90 -0.23
CA LYS A 100 -5.16 18.00 0.59
C LYS A 100 -3.64 17.89 0.74
N SER A 101 -3.10 16.71 0.98
CA SER A 101 -1.66 16.47 1.04
C SER A 101 -0.95 16.89 -0.24
N ILE A 102 -1.53 16.57 -1.41
CA ILE A 102 -0.99 17.00 -2.71
C ILE A 102 -1.00 18.52 -2.85
N ARG A 103 -2.13 19.16 -2.56
CA ARG A 103 -2.28 20.64 -2.63
C ARG A 103 -1.32 21.38 -1.72
N GLU A 104 -1.05 20.87 -0.52
CA GLU A 104 -0.14 21.48 0.45
C GLU A 104 1.36 21.27 0.14
N THR A 105 1.70 20.53 -0.92
CA THR A 105 3.10 20.22 -1.28
C THR A 105 3.98 21.46 -1.42
N ALA A 106 3.46 22.55 -2.02
CA ALA A 106 4.21 23.79 -2.19
C ALA A 106 4.54 24.45 -0.84
N ASP A 107 3.60 24.44 0.11
CA ASP A 107 3.81 25.03 1.42
C ASP A 107 4.71 24.17 2.31
N ARG A 108 4.61 22.84 2.20
CA ARG A 108 5.60 21.93 2.84
C ARG A 108 7.00 22.20 2.33
N ARG A 109 7.16 22.44 1.02
CA ARG A 109 8.46 22.80 0.42
C ARG A 109 8.99 24.12 0.99
N LYS A 110 8.15 25.15 1.14
CA LYS A 110 8.54 26.42 1.78
C LYS A 110 8.96 26.23 3.24
N ARG A 111 8.24 25.39 4.00
CA ARG A 111 8.61 25.05 5.39
C ARG A 111 9.91 24.23 5.47
N GLY A 112 10.13 23.32 4.52
CA GLY A 112 11.34 22.49 4.46
C GLY A 112 12.60 23.28 4.10
N TRP A 113 12.48 24.27 3.21
CA TRP A 113 13.54 25.17 2.76
C TRP A 113 13.00 26.61 2.74
N PRO A 114 13.13 27.34 3.86
CA PRO A 114 12.42 28.61 4.06
C PRO A 114 12.79 29.71 3.08
N THR A 115 14.06 29.80 2.69
CA THR A 115 14.51 30.87 1.78
C THR A 115 14.50 30.42 0.32
N LYS A 116 14.36 31.37 -0.61
CA LYS A 116 14.46 31.10 -2.06
C LYS A 116 15.80 30.41 -2.38
N LYS A 117 16.89 30.92 -1.82
CA LYS A 117 18.25 30.39 -2.02
C LYS A 117 18.36 28.91 -1.62
N THR A 118 17.80 28.54 -0.45
CA THR A 118 17.86 27.14 0.03
C THR A 118 16.97 26.22 -0.81
N ARG A 119 15.83 26.69 -1.30
CA ARG A 119 14.95 25.91 -2.20
C ARG A 119 15.63 25.65 -3.54
N GLU A 120 16.22 26.69 -4.16
CA GLU A 120 16.91 26.55 -5.44
C GLU A 120 18.13 25.65 -5.32
N ALA A 121 18.93 25.80 -4.26
CA ALA A 121 20.08 24.93 -3.99
C ALA A 121 19.66 23.46 -3.82
N PHE A 122 18.60 23.19 -3.08
CA PHE A 122 18.09 21.83 -2.95
C PHE A 122 17.53 21.31 -4.28
N GLN A 123 16.76 22.10 -5.00
CA GLN A 123 16.18 21.70 -6.28
C GLN A 123 17.25 21.36 -7.32
N LYS A 124 18.36 22.08 -7.33
CA LYS A 124 19.54 21.76 -8.18
C LYS A 124 20.11 20.38 -7.82
N LYS A 125 20.31 20.08 -6.52
CA LYS A 125 20.78 18.78 -6.05
C LYS A 125 19.77 17.67 -6.36
N TRP A 126 18.48 17.90 -6.11
CA TRP A 126 17.42 16.94 -6.41
C TRP A 126 17.34 16.61 -7.91
N GLY A 127 17.32 17.63 -8.76
CA GLY A 127 17.26 17.47 -10.22
C GLY A 127 18.51 16.82 -10.82
N LYS A 128 19.64 16.79 -10.09
CA LYS A 128 20.83 16.06 -10.47
C LYS A 128 20.57 14.55 -10.53
N TYR A 129 19.73 14.01 -9.62
CA TYR A 129 19.48 12.58 -9.47
C TYR A 129 18.08 12.12 -9.90
N TRP A 130 17.13 13.03 -9.98
CA TRP A 130 15.74 12.73 -10.32
C TRP A 130 15.50 12.85 -11.81
N ALA A 131 14.99 11.78 -12.44
CA ALA A 131 14.74 11.79 -13.89
C ALA A 131 13.47 12.56 -14.28
N GLY A 132 12.60 12.83 -13.31
CA GLY A 132 11.26 13.38 -13.56
C GLY A 132 10.27 12.32 -14.03
N GLY A 133 8.99 12.70 -14.00
CA GLY A 133 7.90 11.78 -14.34
C GLY A 133 7.69 10.69 -13.29
N HIS A 134 6.55 10.03 -13.40
CA HIS A 134 6.21 8.84 -12.63
C HIS A 134 5.18 8.03 -13.41
N THR A 135 5.04 6.77 -13.04
CA THR A 135 3.96 5.89 -13.47
C THR A 135 3.17 5.49 -12.24
N ASP A 136 1.88 5.78 -12.24
CA ASP A 136 1.02 5.31 -11.17
C ASP A 136 0.75 3.82 -11.38
N LEU A 137 1.10 3.01 -10.38
CA LEU A 137 0.81 1.59 -10.34
C LEU A 137 -0.65 1.37 -9.92
N GLY A 138 -1.17 2.23 -9.05
CA GLY A 138 -2.57 2.22 -8.68
C GLY A 138 -2.87 3.03 -7.41
N ASN A 139 -4.15 3.34 -7.26
CA ASN A 139 -4.73 3.84 -6.03
C ASN A 139 -5.67 2.77 -5.49
N TYR A 140 -5.48 2.39 -4.26
CA TYR A 140 -6.12 1.25 -3.63
C TYR A 140 -6.80 1.65 -2.35
N GLU A 141 -7.83 0.91 -1.99
CA GLU A 141 -8.42 0.91 -0.66
C GLU A 141 -7.72 -0.12 0.22
N LEU A 142 -7.31 0.27 1.41
CA LEU A 142 -6.69 -0.62 2.37
C LEU A 142 -7.75 -1.44 3.11
N GLU A 143 -7.66 -2.77 3.04
CA GLU A 143 -8.47 -3.64 3.88
C GLU A 143 -7.95 -3.60 5.34
N THR A 144 -8.60 -2.77 6.14
CA THR A 144 -8.13 -2.46 7.51
C THR A 144 -8.22 -3.64 8.47
N LYS A 145 -9.12 -4.60 8.21
CA LYS A 145 -9.25 -5.83 9.01
C LYS A 145 -8.09 -6.79 8.75
N MET A 146 -7.53 -6.76 7.53
CA MET A 146 -6.39 -7.59 7.12
C MET A 146 -5.10 -6.76 7.07
N LEU A 147 -4.82 -6.04 8.16
CA LEU A 147 -3.67 -5.15 8.28
C LEU A 147 -2.79 -5.56 9.46
N LYS A 148 -1.59 -6.04 9.16
CA LYS A 148 -0.54 -6.25 10.15
C LYS A 148 0.42 -5.07 10.14
N ARG A 149 0.56 -4.41 11.27
CA ARG A 149 1.51 -3.31 11.47
C ARG A 149 2.75 -3.79 12.20
N ARG A 150 3.89 -3.29 11.79
CA ARG A 150 5.14 -3.48 12.49
C ARG A 150 5.07 -2.85 13.88
N LYS A 151 5.43 -3.63 14.91
CA LYS A 151 5.39 -3.21 16.33
C LYS A 151 6.57 -2.33 16.72
N LYS A 152 7.71 -2.45 16.04
CA LYS A 152 8.95 -1.74 16.39
C LYS A 152 9.53 -1.03 15.19
N LYS A 153 10.13 0.14 15.41
CA LYS A 153 10.90 0.83 14.38
C LYS A 153 12.15 0.03 14.07
N MET A 154 12.40 -0.23 12.79
CA MET A 154 13.62 -0.90 12.34
C MET A 154 14.80 0.07 12.37
N LYS A 155 15.99 -0.48 12.61
CA LYS A 155 17.26 0.27 12.51
C LYS A 155 17.91 0.12 11.14
N GLU A 156 17.65 -1.00 10.50
CA GLU A 156 18.17 -1.36 9.18
C GLU A 156 17.07 -1.41 8.14
N ASN A 157 17.45 -1.34 6.87
CA ASN A 157 16.53 -1.48 5.76
C ASN A 157 15.90 -2.87 5.78
N THR A 158 14.62 -2.91 5.42
CA THR A 158 13.82 -4.13 5.33
C THR A 158 13.57 -4.52 3.88
N TYR A 159 12.99 -5.67 3.66
CA TYR A 159 12.61 -6.17 2.34
C TYR A 159 11.10 -6.15 2.19
N VAL A 160 10.62 -5.70 1.04
CA VAL A 160 9.20 -5.60 0.75
C VAL A 160 8.91 -6.32 -0.55
N VAL A 161 7.95 -7.23 -0.50
CA VAL A 161 7.39 -7.91 -1.66
C VAL A 161 6.05 -7.28 -1.98
N ILE A 162 5.82 -6.97 -3.26
CA ILE A 162 4.54 -6.49 -3.77
C ILE A 162 4.07 -7.49 -4.81
N GLN A 163 2.91 -8.08 -4.55
CA GLN A 163 2.33 -9.14 -5.38
C GLN A 163 0.87 -8.82 -5.68
N GLU A 164 0.46 -9.05 -6.91
CA GLU A 164 -0.94 -8.97 -7.32
C GLU A 164 -1.51 -10.38 -7.40
N TYR A 165 -2.61 -10.61 -6.70
CA TYR A 165 -3.38 -11.84 -6.69
C TYR A 165 -4.75 -11.59 -7.31
N THR A 166 -5.42 -12.65 -7.71
CA THR A 166 -6.79 -12.57 -8.21
C THR A 166 -7.71 -13.38 -7.31
N LEU A 167 -8.73 -12.73 -6.74
CA LEU A 167 -9.82 -13.43 -6.06
C LEU A 167 -10.76 -14.03 -7.10
N ALA A 168 -11.21 -15.25 -6.86
CA ALA A 168 -12.14 -15.95 -7.74
C ALA A 168 -13.48 -15.19 -7.87
N PRO A 169 -14.07 -15.13 -9.07
CA PRO A 169 -15.42 -14.60 -9.22
C PRO A 169 -16.41 -15.45 -8.43
N MET A 170 -17.34 -14.83 -7.70
CA MET A 170 -18.33 -15.55 -6.89
C MET A 170 -19.16 -16.53 -7.72
N SER A 171 -19.39 -16.23 -8.99
CA SER A 171 -20.11 -17.11 -9.91
C SER A 171 -19.40 -18.44 -10.21
N SER A 172 -18.11 -18.55 -9.91
CA SER A 172 -17.32 -19.76 -10.11
C SER A 172 -17.29 -20.68 -8.88
N ILE A 173 -17.89 -20.24 -7.77
CA ILE A 173 -17.86 -20.96 -6.49
C ILE A 173 -19.28 -21.37 -6.13
N GLU A 174 -19.56 -22.67 -6.19
CA GLU A 174 -20.89 -23.20 -5.85
C GLU A 174 -21.26 -22.86 -4.39
N GLY A 175 -22.37 -22.13 -4.21
CA GLY A 175 -22.83 -21.67 -2.89
C GLY A 175 -21.92 -20.66 -2.20
N GLY A 176 -20.89 -20.15 -2.88
CA GLY A 176 -19.97 -19.15 -2.33
C GLY A 176 -20.63 -17.78 -2.18
N THR A 177 -20.27 -17.07 -1.10
CA THR A 177 -20.72 -15.70 -0.82
C THR A 177 -19.55 -14.80 -0.49
N SER A 178 -19.71 -13.49 -0.66
CA SER A 178 -18.69 -12.51 -0.25
C SER A 178 -18.44 -12.55 1.24
N GLU A 179 -19.48 -12.77 2.05
CA GLU A 179 -19.38 -12.89 3.50
C GLU A 179 -18.57 -14.11 3.93
N GLU A 180 -18.73 -15.24 3.25
CA GLU A 180 -17.93 -16.44 3.52
C GLU A 180 -16.49 -16.21 3.12
N ARG A 181 -16.25 -15.66 1.93
CA ARG A 181 -14.90 -15.30 1.48
C ARG A 181 -14.18 -14.42 2.50
N ASP A 182 -14.83 -13.34 2.92
CA ASP A 182 -14.23 -12.37 3.84
C ASP A 182 -13.92 -13.01 5.21
N LYS A 183 -14.78 -13.92 5.69
CA LYS A 183 -14.50 -14.71 6.91
C LYS A 183 -13.30 -15.63 6.74
N ILE A 184 -13.19 -16.33 5.62
CA ILE A 184 -12.08 -17.27 5.34
C ILE A 184 -10.76 -16.49 5.21
N LEU A 185 -10.75 -15.38 4.49
CA LEU A 185 -9.56 -14.54 4.36
C LEU A 185 -9.14 -13.93 5.70
N GLN A 186 -10.12 -13.49 6.52
CA GLN A 186 -9.85 -12.99 7.87
C GLN A 186 -9.30 -14.08 8.79
N GLU A 187 -9.87 -15.29 8.74
CA GLU A 187 -9.40 -16.42 9.54
C GLU A 187 -7.94 -16.80 9.18
N TRP A 188 -7.62 -16.85 7.88
CA TRP A 188 -6.24 -17.02 7.43
C TRP A 188 -5.33 -15.93 7.97
N PHE A 189 -5.74 -14.68 7.85
CA PHE A 189 -4.96 -13.54 8.31
C PHE A 189 -4.66 -13.64 9.82
N ASP A 190 -5.68 -13.93 10.64
CA ASP A 190 -5.56 -14.01 12.09
C ASP A 190 -4.71 -15.20 12.57
N LYS A 191 -4.87 -16.36 11.93
CA LYS A 191 -4.23 -17.60 12.35
C LYS A 191 -2.84 -17.80 11.74
N VAL A 192 -2.58 -17.27 10.56
CA VAL A 192 -1.30 -17.43 9.86
C VAL A 192 -0.53 -16.11 9.86
N VAL A 193 -1.02 -15.09 9.16
CA VAL A 193 -0.26 -13.84 8.92
C VAL A 193 0.09 -13.13 10.23
N MET A 194 -0.90 -12.99 11.13
CA MET A 194 -0.68 -12.32 12.43
C MET A 194 0.27 -13.09 13.36
N LYS A 195 0.38 -14.41 13.17
CA LYS A 195 1.23 -15.29 13.99
C LYS A 195 2.61 -15.51 13.40
N ASP A 196 2.80 -15.26 12.11
CA ASP A 196 4.10 -15.39 11.46
C ASP A 196 5.07 -14.29 11.91
N ASN A 197 6.08 -14.64 12.68
CA ASN A 197 7.06 -13.69 13.19
C ASN A 197 8.05 -13.19 12.11
N ARG A 198 8.14 -13.86 10.96
CA ARG A 198 8.94 -13.42 9.81
C ARG A 198 8.34 -12.19 9.16
N VAL A 199 7.01 -12.10 9.14
CA VAL A 199 6.26 -10.98 8.56
C VAL A 199 6.23 -9.81 9.55
N LEU A 200 6.92 -8.73 9.24
CA LEU A 200 6.92 -7.50 10.02
C LEU A 200 5.63 -6.70 9.85
N SER A 201 5.20 -6.54 8.61
CA SER A 201 3.93 -5.90 8.26
C SER A 201 3.35 -6.52 6.99
N GLN A 202 2.02 -6.50 6.87
CA GLN A 202 1.32 -6.89 5.67
C GLN A 202 0.09 -6.02 5.47
N MET A 203 -0.16 -5.65 4.22
CA MET A 203 -1.35 -4.92 3.77
C MET A 203 -2.01 -5.69 2.65
N MET A 204 -3.33 -5.81 2.69
CA MET A 204 -4.15 -6.23 1.57
C MET A 204 -4.84 -4.99 1.00
N LEU A 205 -4.71 -4.79 -0.29
CA LEU A 205 -5.18 -3.60 -0.99
C LEU A 205 -6.20 -4.02 -2.05
N ASN A 206 -7.37 -3.41 -1.99
CA ASN A 206 -8.45 -3.60 -2.96
C ASN A 206 -8.42 -2.47 -3.99
N HIS A 207 -8.94 -2.76 -5.20
CA HIS A 207 -9.13 -1.72 -6.22
C HIS A 207 -9.96 -0.56 -5.67
N TYR A 208 -9.55 0.68 -6.02
CA TYR A 208 -10.31 1.89 -5.67
C TYR A 208 -10.81 2.62 -6.93
N TRP A 209 -9.95 3.37 -7.65
CA TRP A 209 -10.34 4.09 -8.86
C TRP A 209 -9.47 3.81 -10.07
N SER A 210 -8.28 3.29 -9.88
CA SER A 210 -7.34 2.99 -10.94
C SER A 210 -6.88 1.56 -10.86
N GLY A 211 -6.54 0.99 -12.00
CA GLY A 211 -6.22 -0.41 -12.14
C GLY A 211 -7.42 -1.22 -12.62
N SER A 212 -7.28 -2.53 -12.61
CA SER A 212 -8.36 -3.45 -13.00
C SER A 212 -9.39 -3.55 -11.88
N ALA A 213 -10.64 -3.27 -12.21
CA ALA A 213 -11.78 -3.45 -11.30
C ALA A 213 -12.26 -4.90 -11.21
N GLY A 214 -11.51 -5.84 -11.79
CA GLY A 214 -11.96 -7.22 -11.93
C GLY A 214 -12.91 -7.39 -13.10
N GLY A 215 -13.45 -8.58 -13.23
CA GLY A 215 -14.33 -8.96 -14.33
C GLY A 215 -14.70 -10.44 -14.24
N PRO A 216 -15.02 -11.09 -15.36
CA PRO A 216 -15.36 -12.51 -15.37
C PRO A 216 -14.22 -13.41 -14.91
N HIS A 217 -12.99 -12.88 -14.85
CA HIS A 217 -11.80 -13.60 -14.43
C HIS A 217 -11.45 -13.40 -12.95
N GLY A 218 -12.18 -12.57 -12.20
CA GLY A 218 -11.99 -12.32 -10.79
C GLY A 218 -11.62 -10.88 -10.41
N TRP A 219 -11.25 -10.67 -9.16
CA TRP A 219 -10.93 -9.36 -8.59
C TRP A 219 -9.45 -9.30 -8.22
N PRO A 220 -8.67 -8.39 -8.81
CA PRO A 220 -7.28 -8.20 -8.41
C PRO A 220 -7.19 -7.58 -7.01
N VAL A 221 -6.28 -8.12 -6.21
CA VAL A 221 -5.88 -7.57 -4.91
C VAL A 221 -4.37 -7.50 -4.86
N VAL A 222 -3.84 -6.44 -4.26
CA VAL A 222 -2.39 -6.31 -4.08
C VAL A 222 -2.05 -6.61 -2.63
N ILE A 223 -1.13 -7.54 -2.42
CA ILE A 223 -0.59 -7.85 -1.11
C ILE A 223 0.83 -7.30 -1.03
N ILE A 224 1.07 -6.50 0.00
CA ILE A 224 2.38 -5.91 0.29
C ILE A 224 2.87 -6.48 1.60
N THR A 225 3.94 -7.24 1.56
CA THR A 225 4.52 -7.91 2.75
C THR A 225 5.93 -7.41 3.01
N GLU A 226 6.23 -7.06 4.26
CA GLU A 226 7.54 -6.60 4.71
C GLU A 226 8.21 -7.64 5.61
N PHE A 227 9.48 -7.92 5.35
CA PHE A 227 10.33 -8.86 6.07
C PHE A 227 11.58 -8.16 6.62
N ALA A 228 12.14 -8.67 7.74
CA ALA A 228 13.36 -8.13 8.31
C ALA A 228 14.60 -8.51 7.49
N SER A 229 14.62 -9.72 6.96
CA SER A 229 15.75 -10.31 6.23
C SER A 229 15.30 -11.02 4.95
N MET A 230 16.26 -11.34 4.10
CA MET A 230 16.02 -12.22 2.94
C MET A 230 15.73 -13.66 3.36
N ASP A 231 16.34 -14.11 4.44
CA ASP A 231 16.09 -15.46 4.97
C ASP A 231 14.62 -15.60 5.40
N ASP A 232 14.07 -14.57 6.08
CA ASP A 232 12.65 -14.55 6.44
C ASP A 232 11.72 -14.53 5.21
N LEU A 233 12.15 -13.85 4.14
CA LEU A 233 11.37 -13.75 2.90
C LEU A 233 11.39 -15.08 2.13
N LEU A 234 12.53 -15.77 2.11
CA LEU A 234 12.72 -17.02 1.36
C LEU A 234 12.23 -18.25 2.12
N ASP A 235 11.96 -18.15 3.41
CA ASP A 235 11.37 -19.22 4.20
C ASP A 235 9.84 -19.25 3.98
N GLU A 236 9.42 -20.13 3.09
CA GLU A 236 8.00 -20.32 2.73
C GLU A 236 7.29 -21.40 3.57
N ASP A 237 7.98 -22.01 4.55
CA ASP A 237 7.38 -23.06 5.36
C ASP A 237 6.34 -22.49 6.35
N LEU A 238 5.08 -22.77 6.06
CA LEU A 238 3.93 -22.40 6.89
C LEU A 238 3.38 -23.57 7.71
N SER A 239 3.99 -24.77 7.65
CA SER A 239 3.43 -25.99 8.24
C SER A 239 3.12 -25.84 9.73
N LYS A 240 4.04 -25.28 10.53
CA LYS A 240 3.84 -25.03 11.96
C LYS A 240 2.73 -24.03 12.26
N LEU A 241 2.58 -23.00 11.43
CA LEU A 241 1.51 -22.01 11.57
C LEU A 241 0.15 -22.62 11.25
N LEU A 242 0.09 -23.45 10.20
CA LEU A 242 -1.11 -24.17 9.82
C LEU A 242 -1.52 -25.19 10.87
N GLU A 243 -0.59 -25.96 11.43
CA GLU A 243 -0.84 -26.90 12.52
C GLU A 243 -1.32 -26.19 13.80
N ALA A 244 -0.72 -25.06 14.12
CA ALA A 244 -1.14 -24.25 15.28
C ALA A 244 -2.51 -23.59 15.08
N GLY A 245 -2.83 -23.16 13.87
CA GLY A 245 -4.11 -22.53 13.51
C GLY A 245 -5.27 -23.52 13.43
N TRP A 246 -5.00 -24.74 12.96
CA TRP A 246 -5.96 -25.84 12.82
C TRP A 246 -5.26 -27.15 13.22
N PRO A 247 -5.30 -27.52 14.52
CA PRO A 247 -4.63 -28.70 15.02
C PRO A 247 -5.18 -30.03 14.45
N ASP A 248 -6.49 -30.09 14.21
CA ASP A 248 -7.10 -31.23 13.53
C ASP A 248 -6.77 -31.21 12.04
N GLU A 249 -6.22 -32.30 11.53
CA GLU A 249 -5.77 -32.40 10.14
C GLU A 249 -6.95 -32.30 9.14
N LYS A 250 -8.09 -32.89 9.49
CA LYS A 250 -9.27 -32.85 8.62
C LYS A 250 -9.86 -31.47 8.53
N GLU A 251 -9.94 -30.74 9.66
CA GLU A 251 -10.37 -29.33 9.68
C GLU A 251 -9.39 -28.44 8.93
N ARG A 252 -8.08 -28.65 9.13
CA ARG A 252 -7.02 -27.93 8.42
C ARG A 252 -7.14 -28.09 6.91
N LYS A 253 -7.33 -29.34 6.43
CA LYS A 253 -7.52 -29.61 5.02
C LYS A 253 -8.79 -28.98 4.48
N ALA A 254 -9.91 -29.11 5.20
CA ALA A 254 -11.18 -28.50 4.79
C ALA A 254 -11.08 -26.99 4.70
N PHE A 255 -10.39 -26.34 5.66
CA PHE A 255 -10.13 -24.89 5.59
C PHE A 255 -9.25 -24.54 4.38
N GLN A 256 -8.15 -25.25 4.16
CA GLN A 256 -7.26 -25.00 3.03
C GLN A 256 -7.98 -25.14 1.67
N ASP A 257 -8.85 -26.15 1.52
CA ASP A 257 -9.62 -26.36 0.30
C ASP A 257 -10.61 -25.20 0.08
N LYS A 258 -11.29 -24.73 1.13
CA LYS A 258 -12.16 -23.54 1.07
C LYS A 258 -11.38 -22.26 0.76
N HIS A 259 -10.30 -22.01 1.48
CA HIS A 259 -9.43 -20.85 1.25
C HIS A 259 -8.96 -20.83 -0.19
N ARG A 260 -8.56 -21.98 -0.71
CA ARG A 260 -8.12 -22.16 -2.08
C ARG A 260 -9.18 -21.82 -3.10
N ALA A 261 -10.43 -22.17 -2.87
CA ALA A 261 -11.54 -21.93 -3.79
C ALA A 261 -11.79 -20.42 -4.05
N TYR A 262 -11.47 -19.57 -3.08
CA TYR A 262 -11.67 -18.11 -3.21
C TYR A 262 -10.54 -17.37 -3.95
N TRP A 263 -9.44 -18.06 -4.30
CA TRP A 263 -8.40 -17.51 -5.18
C TRP A 263 -8.62 -17.97 -6.61
N GLY A 264 -8.58 -17.05 -7.57
CA GLY A 264 -8.88 -17.33 -8.97
C GLY A 264 -7.85 -18.21 -9.65
N HIS A 265 -6.60 -18.01 -9.29
CA HIS A 265 -5.46 -18.83 -9.67
C HIS A 265 -4.49 -18.88 -8.50
N TYR A 266 -3.73 -19.98 -8.39
CA TYR A 266 -2.69 -20.10 -7.36
C TYR A 266 -1.46 -19.27 -7.64
N THR A 267 -1.45 -18.59 -8.78
CA THR A 267 -0.36 -17.75 -9.22
C THR A 267 -0.64 -16.29 -8.85
N HIS A 268 0.43 -15.58 -8.58
CA HIS A 268 0.44 -14.14 -8.41
C HIS A 268 1.37 -13.54 -9.45
N ASP A 269 1.12 -12.29 -9.79
CA ASP A 269 2.04 -11.49 -10.57
C ASP A 269 2.94 -10.70 -9.62
N ASP A 270 4.26 -10.89 -9.74
CA ASP A 270 5.22 -10.15 -8.93
C ASP A 270 5.41 -8.75 -9.50
N ILE A 271 4.95 -7.74 -8.77
CA ILE A 271 5.27 -6.35 -9.05
C ILE A 271 6.75 -6.10 -8.73
N GLY A 272 7.23 -6.70 -7.65
CA GLY A 272 8.66 -6.75 -7.37
C GLY A 272 9.05 -6.96 -5.92
N ILE A 273 10.37 -7.20 -5.75
CA ILE A 273 11.03 -7.27 -4.45
C ILE A 273 11.93 -6.05 -4.30
N TYR A 274 11.72 -5.33 -3.21
CA TYR A 274 12.33 -4.03 -2.97
C TYR A 274 13.04 -3.98 -1.62
N ARG A 275 14.02 -3.08 -1.51
CA ARG A 275 14.61 -2.67 -0.23
C ARG A 275 13.93 -1.40 0.26
N ASN A 276 13.27 -1.47 1.41
CA ASN A 276 12.61 -0.33 2.04
C ASN A 276 13.62 0.49 2.86
N SER A 277 13.73 1.77 2.55
CA SER A 277 14.64 2.68 3.26
C SER A 277 14.03 3.16 4.58
N VAL A 278 14.51 2.64 5.70
CA VAL A 278 14.01 3.05 7.03
C VAL A 278 14.30 4.51 7.37
N LYS A 279 15.34 5.14 6.80
CA LYS A 279 15.64 6.57 6.96
C LYS A 279 14.63 7.47 6.26
N GLN A 280 14.00 6.96 5.21
CA GLN A 280 13.05 7.69 4.36
C GLN A 280 11.60 7.30 4.65
N GLN A 281 11.40 6.39 5.58
CA GLN A 281 10.09 5.88 5.95
C GLN A 281 9.40 6.79 6.97
N LYS A 282 8.10 7.00 6.77
CA LYS A 282 7.16 7.46 7.78
C LYS A 282 6.36 6.26 8.26
N SER A 283 6.54 5.86 9.50
CA SER A 283 5.76 4.78 10.12
C SER A 283 4.39 5.32 10.56
N ALA A 284 3.35 4.51 10.43
CA ALA A 284 2.06 4.77 11.06
C ALA A 284 2.26 4.85 12.59
N LYS A 285 1.51 5.76 13.20
CA LYS A 285 1.50 5.93 14.67
C LYS A 285 0.58 4.90 15.31
#